data_d1121a23a8eb4268e1ad1caeb822da4d
#
_entry.id   d1121a23a8eb4268e1ad1caeb822da4d
#
_cell.length_a   1.000
_cell.length_b   1.000
_cell.length_c   1.000
_cell.angle_alpha   90.00
_cell.angle_beta   90.00
_cell.angle_gamma   90.00
#
_symmetry.space_group_name_H-M   'P 1'
#
loop_
_entity.id
_entity.type
_entity.pdbx_description
1 polymer ?
#
loop_
_entity_poly.entity_id
_entity_poly.type
_entity_poly.pdbx_seq_one_letter_code
_entity_poly.pdbx_strand_id
1 'polypeptide(L)'
;MHPDLPREADTIVIGAGSSGAALAGTLATHSTDSVLVLEAGPDYGGLAQGRWPDDVLSAKAIPLSHDWGLTTTSGLDLPRARLVGGCSSHNGCTASLGAREDYDDWAVANPGWEAATVEPLLGWVHESLRVRRYRMDELTSAQQAFVGAGVRAGLPFADDLDDLAASVGIGPMPVNIVGTTRWNAAFAFLDPVRDAGRLTVAGNSTVRRIVFERDRAVGVEVSRASGAIQLVHAGRVVVAAGAYHSPALLQRSGVGPASDLRALGISPVADLPGVGRHLLDHACVQLDFHGKHGLLAELARIPWNPDEQTVGRARSSRCDTGPYDIHVFMVAGANSGHPGLPPISLYGGAMRAKSEGQVVLRGADPDLAPVIDHRYGTDPGGHDRAVLAESLDLLKTMTEDAELAAILGTPANRDRDPLTDIASYCHPAGTCKMGPGSDVTAVVDATGAVHGIESLYVADASIMPSITRGNINLPTAMIGARIAAGILKLTPADIAPAGRR
;
A
#
# COMPACT_ATOMS: atom_id res chain seq x y z
N MET A 1 19.32 20.61 14.87
CA MET A 1 20.34 19.70 14.31
C MET A 1 19.80 18.28 14.49
N HIS A 2 19.69 17.52 13.41
CA HIS A 2 19.37 16.08 13.54
C HIS A 2 20.62 15.39 14.09
N PRO A 3 20.51 14.50 15.09
CA PRO A 3 21.68 13.78 15.61
C PRO A 3 22.35 12.99 14.50
N ASP A 4 23.65 12.78 14.63
CA ASP A 4 24.41 11.92 13.73
C ASP A 4 23.81 10.51 13.77
N LEU A 5 23.83 9.82 12.62
CA LEU A 5 23.43 8.41 12.58
C LEU A 5 24.46 7.57 13.36
N PRO A 6 24.03 6.46 13.99
CA PRO A 6 24.96 5.49 14.52
C PRO A 6 25.88 4.97 13.40
N ARG A 7 27.09 4.58 13.74
CA ARG A 7 28.04 4.00 12.75
C ARG A 7 27.66 2.59 12.35
N GLU A 8 26.91 1.90 13.21
CA GLU A 8 26.46 0.52 13.02
C GLU A 8 25.12 0.25 13.71
N ALA A 9 24.40 -0.74 13.24
CA ALA A 9 23.21 -1.30 13.89
C ALA A 9 23.10 -2.80 13.58
N ASP A 10 22.51 -3.58 14.47
CA ASP A 10 22.28 -5.01 14.20
C ASP A 10 21.31 -5.18 13.02
N THR A 11 20.29 -4.34 12.94
CA THR A 11 19.36 -4.32 11.81
C THR A 11 19.14 -2.90 11.30
N ILE A 12 19.30 -2.69 9.99
CA ILE A 12 18.87 -1.47 9.29
C ILE A 12 17.58 -1.79 8.52
N VAL A 13 16.53 -0.99 8.76
CA VAL A 13 15.26 -1.02 8.02
C VAL A 13 15.18 0.21 7.13
N ILE A 14 15.04 0.01 5.82
CA ILE A 14 15.01 1.09 4.83
C ILE A 14 13.57 1.37 4.44
N GLY A 15 13.04 2.50 4.88
CA GLY A 15 11.65 2.90 4.75
C GLY A 15 10.85 2.66 6.04
N ALA A 16 10.19 3.72 6.52
CA ALA A 16 9.33 3.70 7.70
C ALA A 16 7.84 3.66 7.34
N GLY A 17 7.48 3.04 6.21
CA GLY A 17 6.09 2.88 5.76
C GLY A 17 5.34 1.80 6.52
N SER A 18 4.17 1.39 6.02
CA SER A 18 3.27 0.40 6.66
C SER A 18 4.01 -0.85 7.13
N SER A 19 4.80 -1.45 6.25
CA SER A 19 5.57 -2.66 6.57
C SER A 19 6.79 -2.39 7.42
N GLY A 20 7.63 -1.41 7.02
CA GLY A 20 8.87 -1.11 7.73
C GLY A 20 8.63 -0.69 9.17
N ALA A 21 7.55 0.04 9.46
CA ALA A 21 7.14 0.40 10.81
C ALA A 21 6.71 -0.83 11.62
N ALA A 22 5.88 -1.71 11.03
CA ALA A 22 5.44 -2.94 11.68
C ALA A 22 6.62 -3.90 11.95
N LEU A 23 7.54 -4.05 10.99
CA LEU A 23 8.74 -4.85 11.12
C LEU A 23 9.65 -4.32 12.23
N ALA A 24 9.98 -3.01 12.18
CA ALA A 24 10.87 -2.39 13.16
C ALA A 24 10.28 -2.41 14.57
N GLY A 25 8.97 -2.14 14.71
CA GLY A 25 8.25 -2.23 15.98
C GLY A 25 8.28 -3.65 16.56
N THR A 26 8.07 -4.66 15.72
CA THR A 26 8.15 -6.08 16.12
C THR A 26 9.57 -6.44 16.56
N LEU A 27 10.60 -6.10 15.78
CA LEU A 27 11.99 -6.36 16.17
C LEU A 27 12.34 -5.68 17.50
N ALA A 28 12.00 -4.40 17.65
CA ALA A 28 12.30 -3.65 18.87
C ALA A 28 11.53 -4.18 20.11
N THR A 29 10.38 -4.82 19.92
CA THR A 29 9.60 -5.42 21.01
C THR A 29 10.16 -6.75 21.45
N HIS A 30 10.58 -7.60 20.50
CA HIS A 30 10.85 -9.02 20.74
C HIS A 30 12.35 -9.39 20.68
N SER A 31 13.26 -8.43 20.45
CA SER A 31 14.71 -8.67 20.51
C SER A 31 15.46 -7.63 21.33
N THR A 32 16.72 -7.91 21.60
CA THR A 32 17.68 -6.95 22.21
C THR A 32 18.53 -6.22 21.16
N ASP A 33 18.38 -6.58 19.89
CA ASP A 33 19.11 -6.01 18.78
C ASP A 33 18.84 -4.51 18.61
N SER A 34 19.83 -3.75 18.23
CA SER A 34 19.66 -2.36 17.81
C SER A 34 19.01 -2.29 16.43
N VAL A 35 17.95 -1.49 16.30
CA VAL A 35 17.20 -1.29 15.07
C VAL A 35 17.29 0.16 14.64
N LEU A 36 17.85 0.40 13.46
CA LEU A 36 17.88 1.72 12.81
C LEU A 36 16.91 1.74 11.64
N VAL A 37 15.91 2.61 11.73
CA VAL A 37 14.97 2.86 10.63
C VAL A 37 15.41 4.13 9.90
N LEU A 38 15.62 4.03 8.58
CA LEU A 38 16.01 5.13 7.71
C LEU A 38 14.84 5.50 6.81
N GLU A 39 14.33 6.73 6.95
CA GLU A 39 13.23 7.26 6.16
C GLU A 39 13.67 8.50 5.37
N ALA A 40 13.36 8.52 4.08
CA ALA A 40 13.73 9.62 3.18
C ALA A 40 13.03 10.94 3.51
N GLY A 41 11.80 10.86 4.01
CA GLY A 41 11.00 12.01 4.44
C GLY A 41 11.17 12.36 5.91
N PRO A 42 10.45 13.36 6.41
CA PRO A 42 10.54 13.81 7.79
C PRO A 42 9.99 12.77 8.78
N ASP A 43 10.55 12.79 10.00
CA ASP A 43 9.99 12.20 11.20
C ASP A 43 9.47 13.31 12.11
N TYR A 44 8.19 13.32 12.38
CA TYR A 44 7.55 14.26 13.30
C TYR A 44 7.50 13.76 14.74
N GLY A 45 8.07 12.58 15.01
CA GLY A 45 8.07 11.93 16.32
C GLY A 45 6.75 11.29 16.69
N GLY A 46 6.55 10.99 17.97
CA GLY A 46 5.30 10.42 18.45
C GLY A 46 4.12 11.38 18.36
N LEU A 47 2.90 10.82 18.17
CA LEU A 47 1.66 11.61 18.06
C LEU A 47 1.49 12.56 19.27
N ALA A 48 1.80 12.11 20.48
CA ALA A 48 1.68 12.90 21.71
C ALA A 48 2.56 14.18 21.73
N GLN A 49 3.54 14.29 20.85
CA GLN A 49 4.41 15.47 20.74
C GLN A 49 3.76 16.63 19.97
N GLY A 50 2.62 16.40 19.29
CA GLY A 50 1.83 17.45 18.63
C GLY A 50 2.53 18.16 17.47
N ARG A 51 3.49 17.50 16.79
CA ARG A 51 4.28 18.11 15.70
C ARG A 51 3.85 17.69 14.30
N TRP A 52 2.92 16.75 14.19
CA TRP A 52 2.43 16.25 12.92
C TRP A 52 1.61 17.32 12.18
N PRO A 53 1.79 17.47 10.85
CA PRO A 53 0.99 18.39 10.04
C PRO A 53 -0.50 18.04 10.06
N ASP A 54 -1.34 19.06 10.11
CA ASP A 54 -2.80 18.90 10.21
C ASP A 54 -3.39 18.16 9.02
N ASP A 55 -2.89 18.40 7.80
CA ASP A 55 -3.36 17.72 6.59
C ASP A 55 -3.02 16.22 6.58
N VAL A 56 -1.87 15.84 7.15
CA VAL A 56 -1.48 14.44 7.32
C VAL A 56 -2.32 13.75 8.40
N LEU A 57 -2.59 14.46 9.51
CA LEU A 57 -3.43 13.94 10.59
C LEU A 57 -4.89 13.79 10.16
N SER A 58 -5.42 14.73 9.40
CA SER A 58 -6.82 14.73 9.01
C SER A 58 -7.16 13.54 8.11
N ALA A 59 -8.11 12.73 8.55
CA ALA A 59 -8.65 11.63 7.76
C ALA A 59 -9.78 12.06 6.78
N LYS A 60 -9.97 13.37 6.59
CA LYS A 60 -11.04 13.90 5.76
C LYS A 60 -10.81 13.63 4.27
N ALA A 61 -9.58 13.80 3.81
CA ALA A 61 -9.16 13.61 2.43
C ALA A 61 -7.71 13.14 2.38
N ILE A 62 -7.27 12.63 1.23
CA ILE A 62 -5.86 12.28 0.98
C ILE A 62 -5.03 13.57 1.02
N PRO A 63 -3.93 13.66 1.83
CA PRO A 63 -3.09 14.85 1.86
C PRO A 63 -2.34 15.02 0.54
N LEU A 64 -2.09 16.29 0.18
CA LEU A 64 -1.28 16.65 -1.01
C LEU A 64 0.20 16.88 -0.67
N SER A 65 0.50 17.07 0.61
CA SER A 65 1.86 17.26 1.09
C SER A 65 2.64 15.94 1.16
N HIS A 66 3.96 16.04 1.25
CA HIS A 66 4.85 14.87 1.46
C HIS A 66 4.77 13.81 0.35
N ASP A 67 4.55 14.24 -0.88
CA ASP A 67 4.52 13.35 -2.04
C ASP A 67 5.89 13.20 -2.70
N TRP A 68 6.18 12.03 -3.28
CA TRP A 68 7.39 11.80 -4.06
C TRP A 68 7.33 12.43 -5.46
N GLY A 69 6.15 12.82 -5.95
CA GLY A 69 5.95 13.36 -7.29
C GLY A 69 6.23 12.33 -8.40
N LEU A 70 5.88 11.07 -8.18
CA LEU A 70 6.07 10.01 -9.17
C LEU A 70 4.97 10.04 -10.23
N THR A 71 5.36 9.72 -11.47
CA THR A 71 4.44 9.56 -12.59
C THR A 71 4.73 8.30 -13.37
N THR A 72 3.72 7.77 -14.04
CA THR A 72 3.92 6.69 -15.03
C THR A 72 4.56 7.22 -16.31
N THR A 73 4.99 6.30 -17.19
CA THR A 73 5.43 6.64 -18.55
C THR A 73 4.36 7.31 -19.39
N SER A 74 3.08 7.11 -19.09
CA SER A 74 1.93 7.76 -19.72
C SER A 74 1.54 9.10 -19.10
N GLY A 75 2.24 9.54 -18.03
CA GLY A 75 1.97 10.81 -17.35
C GLY A 75 0.87 10.76 -16.30
N LEU A 76 0.42 9.56 -15.88
CA LEU A 76 -0.50 9.40 -14.76
C LEU A 76 0.25 9.67 -13.46
N ASP A 77 -0.28 10.54 -12.61
CA ASP A 77 0.27 10.81 -11.27
C ASP A 77 0.11 9.58 -10.37
N LEU A 78 1.18 9.30 -9.61
CA LEU A 78 1.26 8.18 -8.68
C LEU A 78 1.58 8.72 -7.28
N PRO A 79 0.58 9.20 -6.53
CA PRO A 79 0.81 9.78 -5.21
C PRO A 79 1.42 8.73 -4.25
N ARG A 80 2.62 9.03 -3.75
CA ARG A 80 3.36 8.18 -2.82
C ARG A 80 3.96 9.01 -1.71
N ALA A 81 3.70 8.63 -0.48
CA ALA A 81 4.14 9.37 0.69
C ALA A 81 5.64 9.28 0.92
N ARG A 82 6.24 10.41 1.29
CA ARG A 82 7.64 10.59 1.70
C ARG A 82 7.70 11.16 3.11
N LEU A 83 7.40 10.33 4.10
CA LEU A 83 7.48 10.66 5.54
C LEU A 83 7.40 9.36 6.35
N VAL A 84 7.75 9.42 7.64
CA VAL A 84 7.52 8.31 8.57
C VAL A 84 6.04 7.94 8.60
N GLY A 85 5.72 6.66 8.59
CA GLY A 85 4.38 6.11 8.38
C GLY A 85 4.11 5.77 6.90
N GLY A 86 4.86 6.35 5.94
CA GLY A 86 4.70 6.06 4.51
C GLY A 86 3.26 6.28 4.05
N CYS A 87 2.80 5.48 3.08
CA CYS A 87 1.46 5.63 2.52
C CYS A 87 0.33 5.39 3.52
N SER A 88 0.57 4.80 4.70
CA SER A 88 -0.43 4.75 5.78
C SER A 88 -0.74 6.14 6.36
N SER A 89 0.18 7.11 6.18
CA SER A 89 -0.02 8.53 6.56
C SER A 89 -0.64 9.38 5.45
N HIS A 90 -0.93 8.77 4.26
CA HIS A 90 -1.25 9.50 3.03
C HIS A 90 -2.41 8.84 2.25
N ASN A 91 -3.10 7.86 2.83
CA ASN A 91 -4.18 7.11 2.19
C ASN A 91 -5.57 7.59 2.59
N GLY A 92 -6.63 7.04 1.97
CA GLY A 92 -8.03 7.27 2.32
C GLY A 92 -8.49 6.55 3.60
N CYS A 93 -7.60 5.99 4.39
CA CYS A 93 -7.87 5.25 5.63
C CYS A 93 -8.66 3.94 5.45
N THR A 94 -9.00 3.54 4.25
CA THR A 94 -9.72 2.29 4.02
C THR A 94 -8.88 1.10 4.46
N ALA A 95 -9.43 0.29 5.33
CA ALA A 95 -8.83 -0.95 5.82
C ALA A 95 -9.43 -2.17 5.12
N SER A 96 -8.59 -3.13 4.77
CA SER A 96 -9.04 -4.41 4.20
C SER A 96 -8.06 -5.50 4.59
N LEU A 97 -8.59 -6.64 4.97
CA LEU A 97 -7.79 -7.84 5.25
C LEU A 97 -7.45 -8.64 3.98
N GLY A 98 -8.04 -8.30 2.83
CA GLY A 98 -8.04 -9.16 1.65
C GLY A 98 -9.06 -10.28 1.76
N ALA A 99 -8.85 -11.38 1.04
CA ALA A 99 -9.64 -12.60 1.15
C ALA A 99 -8.74 -13.77 1.57
N ARG A 100 -9.32 -14.79 2.21
CA ARG A 100 -8.60 -16.00 2.65
C ARG A 100 -7.83 -16.63 1.50
N GLU A 101 -8.47 -16.72 0.35
CA GLU A 101 -7.91 -17.30 -0.86
C GLU A 101 -6.66 -16.56 -1.38
N ASP A 102 -6.49 -15.29 -1.08
CA ASP A 102 -5.29 -14.54 -1.49
C ASP A 102 -4.04 -15.10 -0.83
N TYR A 103 -4.13 -15.40 0.46
CA TYR A 103 -3.01 -15.95 1.25
C TYR A 103 -2.80 -17.44 0.98
N ASP A 104 -3.88 -18.20 0.81
CA ASP A 104 -3.80 -19.62 0.46
C ASP A 104 -3.17 -19.80 -0.94
N ASP A 105 -3.47 -18.90 -1.91
CA ASP A 105 -2.80 -18.83 -3.21
C ASP A 105 -1.28 -18.54 -3.05
N TRP A 106 -0.90 -17.62 -2.16
CA TRP A 106 0.51 -17.35 -1.89
C TRP A 106 1.24 -18.57 -1.34
N ALA A 107 0.58 -19.31 -0.47
CA ALA A 107 1.15 -20.48 0.21
C ALA A 107 1.44 -21.65 -0.73
N VAL A 108 0.81 -21.73 -1.90
CA VAL A 108 1.06 -22.80 -2.89
C VAL A 108 2.56 -22.90 -3.23
N ALA A 109 3.24 -21.76 -3.37
CA ALA A 109 4.67 -21.71 -3.67
C ALA A 109 5.51 -21.24 -2.47
N ASN A 110 4.88 -20.70 -1.44
CA ASN A 110 5.56 -20.07 -0.29
C ASN A 110 4.98 -20.60 1.03
N PRO A 111 5.43 -21.75 1.52
CA PRO A 111 4.93 -22.34 2.76
C PRO A 111 5.03 -21.38 3.95
N GLY A 112 3.99 -21.34 4.80
CA GLY A 112 3.90 -20.45 5.96
C GLY A 112 3.19 -19.12 5.67
N TRP A 113 2.61 -18.96 4.47
CA TRP A 113 1.77 -17.82 4.09
C TRP A 113 0.28 -18.18 3.99
N GLU A 114 -0.12 -19.39 4.37
CA GLU A 114 -1.51 -19.81 4.43
C GLU A 114 -2.34 -18.86 5.28
N ALA A 115 -3.58 -18.61 4.89
CA ALA A 115 -4.49 -17.71 5.62
C ALA A 115 -4.53 -18.05 7.11
N ALA A 116 -4.66 -19.33 7.48
CA ALA A 116 -4.68 -19.76 8.87
C ALA A 116 -3.38 -19.42 9.64
N THR A 117 -2.24 -19.36 8.95
CA THR A 117 -0.95 -19.01 9.55
C THR A 117 -0.81 -17.51 9.76
N VAL A 118 -1.27 -16.67 8.80
CA VAL A 118 -1.10 -15.21 8.87
C VAL A 118 -2.27 -14.49 9.57
N GLU A 119 -3.41 -15.13 9.73
CA GLU A 119 -4.62 -14.56 10.35
C GLU A 119 -4.36 -13.97 11.76
N PRO A 120 -3.56 -14.57 12.66
CA PRO A 120 -3.21 -13.94 13.94
C PRO A 120 -2.49 -12.59 13.77
N LEU A 121 -1.56 -12.49 12.80
CA LEU A 121 -0.85 -11.24 12.52
C LEU A 121 -1.77 -10.20 11.87
N LEU A 122 -2.68 -10.61 11.00
CA LEU A 122 -3.70 -9.71 10.43
C LEU A 122 -4.58 -9.13 11.54
N GLY A 123 -5.02 -9.95 12.50
CA GLY A 123 -5.76 -9.51 13.68
C GLY A 123 -4.96 -8.50 14.52
N TRP A 124 -3.68 -8.80 14.78
CA TRP A 124 -2.80 -7.89 15.52
C TRP A 124 -2.59 -6.55 14.80
N VAL A 125 -2.39 -6.57 13.48
CA VAL A 125 -2.27 -5.36 12.65
C VAL A 125 -3.57 -4.56 12.68
N HIS A 126 -4.71 -5.22 12.55
CA HIS A 126 -6.04 -4.63 12.61
C HIS A 126 -6.27 -3.88 13.93
N GLU A 127 -6.00 -4.54 15.06
CA GLU A 127 -6.10 -3.94 16.40
C GLU A 127 -5.11 -2.77 16.58
N SER A 128 -3.85 -2.93 16.15
CA SER A 128 -2.81 -1.91 16.28
C SER A 128 -3.15 -0.66 15.46
N LEU A 129 -3.71 -0.83 14.26
CA LEU A 129 -4.19 0.25 13.40
C LEU A 129 -5.56 0.79 13.83
N ARG A 130 -6.13 0.26 14.92
CA ARG A 130 -7.43 0.70 15.50
C ARG A 130 -8.54 0.74 14.46
N VAL A 131 -8.62 -0.31 13.64
CA VAL A 131 -9.64 -0.41 12.61
C VAL A 131 -11.02 -0.49 13.25
N ARG A 132 -11.96 0.28 12.71
CA ARG A 132 -13.37 0.27 13.04
C ARG A 132 -14.21 0.38 11.77
N ARG A 133 -15.47 0.07 11.83
CA ARG A 133 -16.42 0.31 10.75
C ARG A 133 -17.17 1.62 10.97
N TYR A 134 -17.56 2.29 9.89
CA TYR A 134 -18.60 3.29 9.99
C TYR A 134 -19.94 2.61 10.30
N ARG A 135 -20.79 3.29 11.05
CA ARG A 135 -22.21 2.91 11.15
C ARG A 135 -22.99 3.64 10.05
N MET A 136 -24.11 3.08 9.63
CA MET A 136 -24.94 3.71 8.60
C MET A 136 -25.38 5.15 8.95
N ASP A 137 -25.56 5.46 10.24
CA ASP A 137 -25.91 6.80 10.73
C ASP A 137 -24.75 7.80 10.77
N GLU A 138 -23.52 7.34 10.58
CA GLU A 138 -22.33 8.18 10.42
C GLU A 138 -22.08 8.58 8.94
N LEU A 139 -22.72 7.89 8.00
CA LEU A 139 -22.54 8.15 6.58
C LEU A 139 -23.25 9.44 6.15
N THR A 140 -22.61 10.16 5.20
CA THR A 140 -23.32 11.28 4.52
C THR A 140 -24.51 10.78 3.71
N SER A 141 -25.45 11.66 3.41
CA SER A 141 -26.61 11.34 2.56
C SER A 141 -26.19 10.77 1.20
N ALA A 142 -25.08 11.28 0.63
CA ALA A 142 -24.53 10.79 -0.62
C ALA A 142 -24.07 9.32 -0.50
N GLN A 143 -23.34 8.99 0.57
CA GLN A 143 -22.85 7.64 0.80
C GLN A 143 -23.99 6.66 1.11
N GLN A 144 -25.01 7.10 1.83
CA GLN A 144 -26.23 6.30 2.06
C GLN A 144 -26.99 6.02 0.75
N ALA A 145 -27.11 7.03 -0.12
CA ALA A 145 -27.73 6.87 -1.43
C ALA A 145 -26.94 5.89 -2.32
N PHE A 146 -25.59 5.93 -2.25
CA PHE A 146 -24.72 5.00 -2.97
C PHE A 146 -24.93 3.55 -2.51
N VAL A 147 -24.98 3.30 -1.19
CA VAL A 147 -25.30 1.97 -0.65
C VAL A 147 -26.69 1.52 -1.10
N GLY A 148 -27.70 2.39 -1.00
CA GLY A 148 -29.06 2.10 -1.45
C GLY A 148 -29.13 1.73 -2.94
N ALA A 149 -28.42 2.48 -3.79
CA ALA A 149 -28.34 2.21 -5.22
C ALA A 149 -27.68 0.84 -5.50
N GLY A 150 -26.61 0.50 -4.80
CA GLY A 150 -25.97 -0.81 -4.93
C GLY A 150 -26.86 -1.96 -4.51
N VAL A 151 -27.64 -1.79 -3.42
CA VAL A 151 -28.60 -2.80 -2.99
C VAL A 151 -29.70 -2.99 -4.05
N ARG A 152 -30.23 -1.89 -4.63
CA ARG A 152 -31.22 -1.96 -5.71
C ARG A 152 -30.65 -2.49 -7.02
N ALA A 153 -29.34 -2.33 -7.25
CA ALA A 153 -28.62 -2.96 -8.36
C ALA A 153 -28.32 -4.45 -8.14
N GLY A 154 -28.70 -5.03 -6.99
CA GLY A 154 -28.62 -6.46 -6.71
C GLY A 154 -27.49 -6.88 -5.79
N LEU A 155 -26.68 -5.97 -5.25
CA LEU A 155 -25.68 -6.30 -4.23
C LEU A 155 -26.40 -6.50 -2.88
N PRO A 156 -26.10 -7.57 -2.12
CA PRO A 156 -26.62 -7.68 -0.76
C PRO A 156 -26.04 -6.57 0.12
N PHE A 157 -26.87 -6.05 1.06
CA PHE A 157 -26.34 -5.18 2.10
C PHE A 157 -25.39 -5.98 3.01
N ALA A 158 -24.20 -5.43 3.27
CA ALA A 158 -23.20 -6.01 4.15
C ALA A 158 -22.83 -4.99 5.25
N ASP A 159 -23.21 -5.27 6.48
CA ASP A 159 -22.85 -4.47 7.64
C ASP A 159 -21.35 -4.67 8.03
N ASP A 160 -20.80 -5.80 7.65
CA ASP A 160 -19.40 -6.15 7.87
C ASP A 160 -18.70 -6.56 6.56
N LEU A 161 -17.75 -5.75 6.14
CA LEU A 161 -16.85 -6.02 5.02
C LEU A 161 -15.40 -6.18 5.48
N ASP A 162 -15.19 -6.45 6.78
CA ASP A 162 -13.88 -6.54 7.43
C ASP A 162 -13.59 -7.97 7.92
N ASP A 163 -13.92 -8.95 7.10
CA ASP A 163 -13.74 -10.37 7.38
C ASP A 163 -12.96 -11.02 6.22
N LEU A 164 -12.00 -11.91 6.53
CA LEU A 164 -11.31 -12.74 5.53
C LEU A 164 -12.27 -13.70 4.81
N ALA A 165 -13.39 -14.08 5.44
CA ALA A 165 -14.45 -14.86 4.83
C ALA A 165 -15.47 -14.00 4.07
N ALA A 166 -15.25 -12.68 4.03
CA ALA A 166 -16.19 -11.72 3.46
C ALA A 166 -16.50 -12.01 2.00
N SER A 167 -17.77 -11.91 1.67
CA SER A 167 -18.34 -12.19 0.37
C SER A 167 -18.67 -10.91 -0.40
N VAL A 168 -19.46 -11.06 -1.48
CA VAL A 168 -20.13 -9.99 -2.21
C VAL A 168 -21.05 -9.19 -1.28
N GLY A 169 -21.09 -7.87 -1.47
CA GLY A 169 -21.99 -6.99 -0.73
C GLY A 169 -21.57 -5.54 -0.83
N ILE A 170 -22.43 -4.63 -0.34
CA ILE A 170 -22.17 -3.19 -0.26
C ILE A 170 -22.58 -2.66 1.11
N GLY A 171 -21.74 -1.81 1.69
CA GLY A 171 -22.01 -1.26 3.00
C GLY A 171 -20.95 -0.27 3.50
N PRO A 172 -20.98 0.05 4.81
CA PRO A 172 -20.01 0.90 5.44
C PRO A 172 -18.58 0.33 5.34
N MET A 173 -17.63 1.19 5.07
CA MET A 173 -16.23 0.86 4.90
C MET A 173 -15.55 0.66 6.26
N PRO A 174 -14.69 -0.36 6.45
CA PRO A 174 -13.78 -0.42 7.59
C PRO A 174 -12.64 0.59 7.40
N VAL A 175 -12.26 1.29 8.48
CA VAL A 175 -11.31 2.40 8.43
C VAL A 175 -10.42 2.47 9.66
N ASN A 176 -9.17 2.91 9.48
CA ASN A 176 -8.22 3.18 10.57
C ASN A 176 -8.25 4.66 11.00
N ILE A 177 -9.41 5.10 11.51
CA ILE A 177 -9.66 6.49 11.92
C ILE A 177 -10.02 6.53 13.42
N VAL A 178 -9.30 7.36 14.18
CA VAL A 178 -9.55 7.62 15.60
C VAL A 178 -9.97 9.07 15.79
N GLY A 179 -11.24 9.30 16.13
CA GLY A 179 -11.82 10.64 16.08
C GLY A 179 -11.82 11.17 14.65
N THR A 180 -11.00 12.20 14.38
CA THR A 180 -10.76 12.74 13.02
C THR A 180 -9.36 12.43 12.49
N THR A 181 -8.57 11.66 13.25
CA THR A 181 -7.16 11.41 12.98
C THR A 181 -6.98 10.12 12.18
N ARG A 182 -6.23 10.20 11.06
CA ARG A 182 -5.70 9.05 10.32
C ARG A 182 -4.70 8.30 11.20
N TRP A 183 -5.08 7.10 11.66
CA TRP A 183 -4.25 6.29 12.54
C TRP A 183 -3.24 5.49 11.73
N ASN A 184 -2.06 6.02 11.56
CA ASN A 184 -1.04 5.49 10.66
C ASN A 184 -0.10 4.46 11.31
N ALA A 185 0.76 3.84 10.52
CA ALA A 185 1.69 2.81 10.96
C ALA A 185 2.76 3.33 11.96
N ALA A 186 3.12 4.62 11.91
CA ALA A 186 4.03 5.19 12.91
C ALA A 186 3.40 5.18 14.29
N PHE A 187 2.13 5.59 14.40
CA PHE A 187 1.40 5.58 15.68
C PHE A 187 1.13 4.16 16.19
N ALA A 188 0.84 3.25 15.26
CA ALA A 188 0.52 1.87 15.59
C ALA A 188 1.73 1.07 16.06
N PHE A 189 2.89 1.22 15.41
CA PHE A 189 3.99 0.28 15.57
C PHE A 189 5.30 0.91 16.08
N LEU A 190 5.57 2.20 15.77
CA LEU A 190 6.80 2.84 16.22
C LEU A 190 6.62 3.56 17.55
N ASP A 191 5.53 4.33 17.73
CA ASP A 191 5.32 5.11 18.95
C ASP A 191 5.35 4.28 20.24
N PRO A 192 4.80 3.04 20.29
CA PRO A 192 4.86 2.21 21.49
C PRO A 192 6.28 1.83 21.93
N VAL A 193 7.27 1.89 21.02
CA VAL A 193 8.64 1.42 21.25
C VAL A 193 9.71 2.48 21.04
N ARG A 194 9.35 3.72 20.70
CA ARG A 194 10.31 4.81 20.47
C ARG A 194 11.27 5.03 21.66
N ASP A 195 10.78 4.88 22.89
CA ASP A 195 11.55 5.12 24.11
C ASP A 195 12.25 3.85 24.65
N ALA A 196 12.18 2.73 23.91
CA ALA A 196 12.78 1.47 24.35
C ALA A 196 14.32 1.44 24.30
N GLY A 197 14.98 2.50 23.80
CA GLY A 197 16.45 2.66 23.77
C GLY A 197 17.16 1.82 22.70
N ARG A 198 16.46 0.93 22.01
CA ARG A 198 17.01 0.05 20.96
C ARG A 198 16.50 0.38 19.57
N LEU A 199 15.50 1.23 19.44
CA LEU A 199 14.97 1.72 18.18
C LEU A 199 15.44 3.16 17.93
N THR A 200 16.06 3.38 16.79
CA THR A 200 16.36 4.72 16.26
C THR A 200 15.59 4.94 14.97
N VAL A 201 14.74 5.95 14.91
CA VAL A 201 14.06 6.38 13.69
C VAL A 201 14.73 7.66 13.18
N ALA A 202 15.28 7.60 11.97
CA ALA A 202 16.01 8.69 11.35
C ALA A 202 15.29 9.17 10.10
N GLY A 203 14.47 10.19 10.23
CA GLY A 203 13.87 10.91 9.10
C GLY A 203 14.90 11.75 8.32
N ASN A 204 14.52 12.19 7.11
CA ASN A 204 15.39 12.93 6.19
C ASN A 204 16.72 12.21 5.92
N SER A 205 16.66 10.89 5.76
CA SER A 205 17.79 9.97 5.60
C SER A 205 17.53 9.07 4.40
N THR A 206 17.98 9.50 3.23
CA THR A 206 17.76 8.76 1.98
C THR A 206 18.87 7.74 1.78
N VAL A 207 18.54 6.46 1.72
CA VAL A 207 19.49 5.40 1.37
C VAL A 207 19.77 5.45 -0.13
N ARG A 208 21.03 5.67 -0.46
CA ARG A 208 21.52 5.77 -1.84
C ARG A 208 21.76 4.41 -2.46
N ARG A 209 22.42 3.51 -1.73
CA ARG A 209 22.68 2.12 -2.11
C ARG A 209 22.97 1.24 -0.89
N ILE A 210 22.82 -0.06 -1.09
CA ILE A 210 23.25 -1.10 -0.17
C ILE A 210 24.74 -1.40 -0.47
N VAL A 211 25.52 -1.63 0.57
CA VAL A 211 26.94 -1.95 0.46
C VAL A 211 27.14 -3.45 0.69
N PHE A 212 27.91 -4.06 -0.18
CA PHE A 212 28.19 -5.49 -0.18
C PHE A 212 29.66 -5.80 0.04
N GLU A 213 29.92 -6.88 0.76
CA GLU A 213 31.18 -7.61 0.76
C GLU A 213 30.93 -8.97 0.09
N ARG A 214 31.32 -9.11 -1.17
CA ARG A 214 30.99 -10.24 -2.06
C ARG A 214 29.44 -10.34 -2.21
N ASP A 215 28.85 -11.42 -1.72
CA ASP A 215 27.43 -11.76 -1.74
C ASP A 215 26.70 -11.44 -0.42
N ARG A 216 27.32 -10.69 0.50
CA ARG A 216 26.75 -10.31 1.80
C ARG A 216 26.49 -8.81 1.88
N ALA A 217 25.28 -8.42 2.27
CA ALA A 217 24.99 -7.04 2.62
C ALA A 217 25.62 -6.70 3.99
N VAL A 218 26.43 -5.63 4.03
CA VAL A 218 27.20 -5.23 5.23
C VAL A 218 26.86 -3.82 5.72
N GLY A 219 25.99 -3.11 5.02
CA GLY A 219 25.57 -1.75 5.41
C GLY A 219 24.91 -0.99 4.27
N VAL A 220 24.77 0.31 4.47
CA VAL A 220 24.13 1.21 3.50
C VAL A 220 24.85 2.55 3.43
N GLU A 221 24.85 3.18 2.28
CA GLU A 221 25.20 4.59 2.11
C GLU A 221 23.94 5.44 2.23
N VAL A 222 23.98 6.41 3.12
CA VAL A 222 22.86 7.29 3.46
C VAL A 222 23.23 8.73 3.18
N SER A 223 22.40 9.46 2.43
CA SER A 223 22.48 10.91 2.33
C SER A 223 21.54 11.56 3.34
N ARG A 224 22.04 12.60 3.99
CA ARG A 224 21.29 13.42 4.94
C ARG A 224 20.80 14.71 4.27
N ALA A 225 19.80 15.37 4.85
CA ALA A 225 19.33 16.69 4.37
C ALA A 225 20.45 17.74 4.26
N SER A 226 21.55 17.57 4.99
CA SER A 226 22.76 18.42 4.88
C SER A 226 23.57 18.17 3.62
N GLY A 227 23.26 17.16 2.81
CA GLY A 227 24.05 16.69 1.68
C GLY A 227 25.19 15.75 2.07
N ALA A 228 25.47 15.54 3.36
CA ALA A 228 26.50 14.62 3.82
C ALA A 228 26.10 13.17 3.51
N ILE A 229 27.07 12.38 3.02
CA ILE A 229 26.93 10.94 2.81
C ILE A 229 27.66 10.21 3.94
N GLN A 230 26.96 9.28 4.57
CA GLN A 230 27.49 8.46 5.65
C GLN A 230 27.32 6.99 5.30
N LEU A 231 28.35 6.17 5.56
CA LEU A 231 28.27 4.71 5.59
C LEU A 231 27.80 4.28 6.98
N VAL A 232 26.76 3.45 7.03
CA VAL A 232 26.28 2.81 8.25
C VAL A 232 26.38 1.28 8.07
N HIS A 233 27.12 0.62 8.94
CA HIS A 233 27.27 -0.84 8.93
C HIS A 233 26.05 -1.54 9.53
N ALA A 234 25.77 -2.75 9.05
CA ALA A 234 24.61 -3.54 9.51
C ALA A 234 24.95 -5.03 9.63
N GLY A 235 24.43 -5.68 10.67
CA GLY A 235 24.36 -7.14 10.73
C GLY A 235 23.40 -7.71 9.69
N ARG A 236 22.28 -7.01 9.42
CA ARG A 236 21.32 -7.29 8.34
C ARG A 236 20.68 -6.00 7.81
N VAL A 237 20.28 -6.04 6.56
CA VAL A 237 19.57 -4.95 5.88
C VAL A 237 18.20 -5.45 5.44
N VAL A 238 17.14 -4.71 5.78
CA VAL A 238 15.76 -4.99 5.36
C VAL A 238 15.26 -3.84 4.51
N VAL A 239 14.94 -4.10 3.26
CA VAL A 239 14.36 -3.13 2.34
C VAL A 239 12.85 -3.13 2.50
N ALA A 240 12.27 -1.99 2.86
CA ALA A 240 10.84 -1.75 3.05
C ALA A 240 10.42 -0.40 2.43
N ALA A 241 11.02 -0.07 1.28
CA ALA A 241 10.85 1.23 0.61
C ALA A 241 9.63 1.28 -0.33
N GLY A 242 8.80 0.22 -0.34
CA GLY A 242 7.60 0.10 -1.14
C GLY A 242 7.85 -0.34 -2.59
N ALA A 243 6.77 -0.72 -3.29
CA ALA A 243 6.85 -1.42 -4.57
C ALA A 243 7.55 -0.65 -5.70
N TYR A 244 7.72 0.66 -5.60
CA TYR A 244 8.48 1.44 -6.58
C TYR A 244 9.95 1.63 -6.19
N HIS A 245 10.23 1.90 -4.91
CA HIS A 245 11.58 2.23 -4.48
C HIS A 245 12.40 1.01 -4.03
N SER A 246 11.77 -0.07 -3.57
CA SER A 246 12.47 -1.30 -3.19
C SER A 246 13.22 -1.93 -4.37
N PRO A 247 12.57 -2.18 -5.54
CA PRO A 247 13.30 -2.69 -6.69
C PRO A 247 14.31 -1.67 -7.25
N ALA A 248 13.99 -0.36 -7.23
CA ALA A 248 14.91 0.66 -7.68
C ALA A 248 16.18 0.73 -6.82
N LEU A 249 16.05 0.56 -5.49
CA LEU A 249 17.20 0.50 -4.59
C LEU A 249 18.05 -0.76 -4.82
N LEU A 250 17.41 -1.93 -4.98
CA LEU A 250 18.11 -3.17 -5.31
C LEU A 250 18.89 -3.04 -6.61
N GLN A 251 18.26 -2.58 -7.70
CA GLN A 251 18.91 -2.38 -9.00
C GLN A 251 20.10 -1.42 -8.87
N ARG A 252 19.94 -0.30 -8.20
CA ARG A 252 21.01 0.71 -7.99
C ARG A 252 22.19 0.16 -7.17
N SER A 253 21.91 -0.82 -6.34
CA SER A 253 22.89 -1.52 -5.52
C SER A 253 23.55 -2.71 -6.23
N GLY A 254 23.21 -2.97 -7.51
CA GLY A 254 23.77 -4.06 -8.29
C GLY A 254 22.99 -5.38 -8.21
N VAL A 255 21.80 -5.39 -7.63
CA VAL A 255 20.93 -6.58 -7.53
C VAL A 255 19.77 -6.42 -8.50
N GLY A 256 19.74 -7.20 -9.58
CA GLY A 256 18.71 -7.10 -10.63
C GLY A 256 19.16 -7.69 -11.96
N PRO A 257 18.43 -7.44 -13.06
CA PRO A 257 18.77 -7.94 -14.38
C PRO A 257 20.17 -7.47 -14.81
N ALA A 258 21.15 -8.37 -14.86
CA ALA A 258 22.55 -8.01 -15.05
C ALA A 258 22.84 -7.27 -16.36
N SER A 259 22.09 -7.55 -17.43
CA SER A 259 22.20 -6.83 -18.71
C SER A 259 21.79 -5.35 -18.56
N ASP A 260 20.68 -5.11 -17.90
CA ASP A 260 20.11 -3.77 -17.71
C ASP A 260 21.03 -2.93 -16.81
N LEU A 261 21.56 -3.55 -15.74
CA LEU A 261 22.51 -2.91 -14.81
C LEU A 261 23.80 -2.48 -15.52
N ARG A 262 24.39 -3.37 -16.33
CA ARG A 262 25.60 -3.04 -17.10
C ARG A 262 25.38 -1.91 -18.10
N ALA A 263 24.20 -1.88 -18.73
CA ALA A 263 23.84 -0.80 -19.66
C ALA A 263 23.80 0.57 -18.99
N LEU A 264 23.54 0.61 -17.66
CA LEU A 264 23.53 1.82 -16.82
C LEU A 264 24.89 2.08 -16.15
N GLY A 265 25.94 1.27 -16.43
CA GLY A 265 27.24 1.39 -15.77
C GLY A 265 27.26 0.87 -14.33
N ILE A 266 26.25 0.10 -13.90
CA ILE A 266 26.18 -0.51 -12.57
C ILE A 266 26.78 -1.92 -12.65
N SER A 267 27.77 -2.20 -11.79
CA SER A 267 28.34 -3.53 -11.67
C SER A 267 27.36 -4.50 -10.99
N PRO A 268 26.96 -5.60 -11.64
CA PRO A 268 26.07 -6.57 -11.01
C PRO A 268 26.75 -7.27 -9.81
N VAL A 269 26.02 -7.33 -8.69
CA VAL A 269 26.33 -8.14 -7.50
C VAL A 269 25.61 -9.48 -7.62
N ALA A 270 24.32 -9.45 -8.00
CA ALA A 270 23.54 -10.63 -8.28
C ALA A 270 22.65 -10.42 -9.51
N ASP A 271 22.58 -11.44 -10.37
CA ASP A 271 21.70 -11.46 -11.53
C ASP A 271 20.33 -12.03 -11.13
N LEU A 272 19.42 -11.14 -10.78
CA LEU A 272 18.03 -11.47 -10.41
C LEU A 272 17.06 -10.78 -11.40
N PRO A 273 16.69 -11.48 -12.49
CA PRO A 273 15.84 -10.90 -13.55
C PRO A 273 14.48 -10.40 -13.10
N GLY A 274 13.94 -10.93 -11.97
CA GLY A 274 12.64 -10.55 -11.41
C GLY A 274 12.61 -9.17 -10.76
N VAL A 275 13.76 -8.58 -10.39
CA VAL A 275 13.78 -7.28 -9.70
C VAL A 275 13.22 -6.19 -10.61
N GLY A 276 12.15 -5.54 -10.15
CA GLY A 276 11.43 -4.50 -10.87
C GLY A 276 10.45 -5.03 -11.94
N ARG A 277 10.34 -6.33 -12.11
CA ARG A 277 9.31 -6.96 -12.96
C ARG A 277 8.07 -7.28 -12.12
N HIS A 278 7.02 -7.78 -12.78
CA HIS A 278 5.78 -8.19 -12.12
C HIS A 278 5.16 -7.06 -11.26
N LEU A 279 5.19 -5.81 -11.76
CA LEU A 279 4.46 -4.72 -11.11
C LEU A 279 2.97 -4.96 -11.27
N LEU A 280 2.30 -5.21 -10.16
CA LEU A 280 0.86 -5.34 -10.04
C LEU A 280 0.27 -4.06 -9.45
N ASP A 281 -0.97 -3.76 -9.81
CA ASP A 281 -1.79 -2.73 -9.15
C ASP A 281 -3.27 -3.06 -9.40
N HIS A 282 -4.15 -2.57 -8.56
CA HIS A 282 -5.57 -2.55 -8.87
C HIS A 282 -5.84 -1.45 -9.90
N ALA A 283 -6.25 -1.85 -11.09
CA ALA A 283 -6.71 -0.93 -12.12
C ALA A 283 -8.14 -0.48 -11.82
N CYS A 284 -8.51 0.76 -12.10
CA CYS A 284 -9.88 1.23 -11.93
C CYS A 284 -10.37 2.11 -13.08
N VAL A 285 -11.68 2.11 -13.28
CA VAL A 285 -12.43 3.05 -14.11
C VAL A 285 -13.13 4.06 -13.22
N GLN A 286 -13.41 5.24 -13.75
CA GLN A 286 -13.97 6.36 -13.00
C GLN A 286 -15.11 7.03 -13.76
N LEU A 287 -16.19 7.35 -13.05
CA LEU A 287 -17.28 8.18 -13.51
C LEU A 287 -17.39 9.43 -12.64
N ASP A 288 -17.26 10.59 -13.26
CA ASP A 288 -17.21 11.88 -12.57
C ASP A 288 -18.50 12.68 -12.75
N PHE A 289 -18.92 13.35 -11.67
CA PHE A 289 -20.14 14.14 -11.65
C PHE A 289 -19.92 15.48 -10.95
N HIS A 290 -20.63 16.52 -11.45
CA HIS A 290 -20.55 17.85 -10.85
C HIS A 290 -21.26 17.97 -9.49
N GLY A 291 -22.07 16.99 -9.11
CA GLY A 291 -22.93 17.07 -7.93
C GLY A 291 -24.04 18.11 -8.06
N LYS A 292 -25.16 17.91 -7.41
CA LYS A 292 -26.20 18.93 -7.34
C LYS A 292 -25.91 19.91 -6.20
N HIS A 293 -26.27 21.18 -6.41
CA HIS A 293 -26.01 22.28 -5.49
C HIS A 293 -26.51 21.97 -4.06
N GLY A 294 -27.65 21.31 -3.90
CA GLY A 294 -28.19 20.93 -2.58
C GLY A 294 -27.23 20.00 -1.80
N LEU A 295 -26.70 18.95 -2.46
CA LEU A 295 -25.73 18.04 -1.87
C LEU A 295 -24.41 18.76 -1.54
N LEU A 296 -23.88 19.55 -2.46
CA LEU A 296 -22.62 20.26 -2.22
C LEU A 296 -22.72 21.24 -1.05
N ALA A 297 -23.87 21.92 -0.92
CA ALA A 297 -24.17 22.78 0.21
C ALA A 297 -24.33 22.02 1.53
N GLU A 298 -24.86 20.80 1.50
CA GLU A 298 -24.95 19.90 2.65
C GLU A 298 -23.54 19.46 3.08
N LEU A 299 -22.76 18.89 2.17
CA LEU A 299 -21.39 18.40 2.45
C LEU A 299 -20.49 19.52 3.01
N ALA A 300 -20.63 20.75 2.50
CA ALA A 300 -19.87 21.89 2.97
C ALA A 300 -20.23 22.32 4.41
N ARG A 301 -21.44 21.99 4.90
CA ARG A 301 -21.88 22.32 6.27
C ARG A 301 -21.46 21.27 7.29
N ILE A 302 -21.15 20.04 6.85
CA ILE A 302 -20.73 18.98 7.76
C ILE A 302 -19.30 19.27 8.17
N PRO A 303 -18.99 19.48 9.46
CA PRO A 303 -17.66 19.91 9.92
C PRO A 303 -16.56 18.91 9.55
N TRP A 304 -16.90 17.62 9.61
CA TRP A 304 -16.01 16.54 9.30
C TRP A 304 -16.74 15.41 8.57
N ASN A 305 -16.43 15.23 7.31
CA ASN A 305 -16.97 14.19 6.44
C ASN A 305 -15.81 13.62 5.60
N PRO A 306 -15.33 12.41 5.88
CA PRO A 306 -14.41 11.71 5.01
C PRO A 306 -14.98 11.54 3.61
N ASP A 307 -14.13 11.72 2.60
CA ASP A 307 -14.55 11.63 1.19
C ASP A 307 -15.00 10.21 0.81
N GLU A 308 -14.41 9.20 1.47
CA GLU A 308 -14.67 7.76 1.27
C GLU A 308 -15.30 7.17 2.53
N GLN A 309 -16.49 6.57 2.43
CA GLN A 309 -17.17 5.99 3.60
C GLN A 309 -17.79 4.61 3.32
N THR A 310 -17.90 4.22 2.05
CA THR A 310 -18.61 3.00 1.64
C THR A 310 -17.83 2.24 0.57
N VAL A 311 -17.98 0.92 0.57
CA VAL A 311 -17.42 0.05 -0.47
C VAL A 311 -18.41 -1.04 -0.83
N GLY A 312 -18.46 -1.38 -2.11
CA GLY A 312 -19.16 -2.55 -2.62
C GLY A 312 -18.17 -3.57 -3.17
N ARG A 313 -18.45 -4.85 -2.97
CA ARG A 313 -17.72 -5.99 -3.50
C ARG A 313 -18.62 -6.78 -4.41
N ALA A 314 -18.20 -7.02 -5.63
CA ALA A 314 -18.98 -7.78 -6.62
C ALA A 314 -18.11 -8.86 -7.26
N ARG A 315 -18.77 -9.82 -7.91
CA ARG A 315 -18.12 -10.88 -8.64
C ARG A 315 -18.36 -10.70 -10.13
N SER A 316 -17.29 -10.62 -10.93
CA SER A 316 -17.39 -10.60 -12.38
C SER A 316 -17.64 -11.99 -12.96
N SER A 317 -17.97 -12.07 -14.24
CA SER A 317 -18.03 -13.31 -15.00
C SER A 317 -16.65 -13.97 -15.16
N ARG A 318 -15.57 -13.24 -14.86
CA ARG A 318 -14.18 -13.66 -14.94
C ARG A 318 -13.58 -14.04 -13.59
N CYS A 319 -14.34 -13.96 -12.51
CA CYS A 319 -13.88 -14.31 -11.17
C CYS A 319 -13.75 -15.84 -11.05
N ASP A 320 -12.55 -16.33 -11.29
CA ASP A 320 -12.19 -17.78 -11.31
C ASP A 320 -11.87 -18.30 -9.91
N THR A 321 -11.35 -17.45 -9.03
CA THR A 321 -11.00 -17.81 -7.64
C THR A 321 -11.52 -16.77 -6.65
N GLY A 322 -11.78 -17.21 -5.42
CA GLY A 322 -12.17 -16.35 -4.30
C GLY A 322 -13.58 -15.75 -4.39
N PRO A 323 -13.94 -14.93 -3.41
CA PRO A 323 -15.32 -14.49 -3.22
C PRO A 323 -15.76 -13.35 -4.13
N TYR A 324 -14.85 -12.47 -4.56
CA TYR A 324 -15.10 -11.30 -5.40
C TYR A 324 -13.83 -10.88 -6.13
N ASP A 325 -13.98 -10.05 -7.17
CA ASP A 325 -12.89 -9.47 -7.96
C ASP A 325 -13.19 -8.05 -8.44
N ILE A 326 -14.33 -7.48 -8.04
CA ILE A 326 -14.70 -6.08 -8.29
C ILE A 326 -14.86 -5.34 -6.97
N HIS A 327 -14.32 -4.12 -6.87
CA HIS A 327 -14.71 -3.11 -5.91
C HIS A 327 -15.45 -1.97 -6.60
N VAL A 328 -16.49 -1.43 -5.94
CA VAL A 328 -17.09 -0.14 -6.29
C VAL A 328 -17.11 0.75 -5.05
N PHE A 329 -16.78 2.03 -5.22
CA PHE A 329 -16.84 2.99 -4.12
C PHE A 329 -17.08 4.39 -4.66
N MET A 330 -17.50 5.28 -3.77
CA MET A 330 -17.76 6.68 -4.08
C MET A 330 -16.84 7.58 -3.25
N VAL A 331 -16.21 8.53 -3.94
CA VAL A 331 -15.58 9.69 -3.33
C VAL A 331 -16.53 10.87 -3.45
N ALA A 332 -16.94 11.45 -2.32
CA ALA A 332 -17.86 12.57 -2.28
C ALA A 332 -17.41 13.61 -1.26
N GLY A 333 -16.78 14.69 -1.73
CA GLY A 333 -16.27 15.76 -0.88
C GLY A 333 -16.48 17.13 -1.49
N ALA A 334 -17.00 18.09 -0.71
CA ALA A 334 -17.11 19.49 -1.15
C ALA A 334 -15.71 20.11 -1.41
N ASN A 335 -14.66 19.51 -0.86
CA ASN A 335 -13.26 19.91 -0.98
C ASN A 335 -12.40 18.66 -1.01
N SER A 336 -12.53 17.86 -2.06
CA SER A 336 -11.70 16.68 -2.27
C SER A 336 -10.22 17.06 -2.44
N GLY A 337 -9.54 17.67 -1.62
CA GLY A 337 -8.10 18.03 -1.55
C GLY A 337 -7.29 18.10 -2.88
N HIS A 338 -7.85 17.60 -3.95
CA HIS A 338 -7.26 17.56 -5.29
C HIS A 338 -7.85 18.67 -6.16
N PRO A 339 -7.10 19.76 -6.41
CA PRO A 339 -7.52 20.81 -7.32
C PRO A 339 -7.85 20.23 -8.70
N GLY A 340 -9.07 20.47 -9.18
CA GLY A 340 -9.50 20.02 -10.51
C GLY A 340 -10.24 18.67 -10.55
N LEU A 341 -10.32 17.92 -9.44
CA LEU A 341 -11.21 16.76 -9.40
C LEU A 341 -12.66 17.20 -9.22
N PRO A 342 -13.62 16.53 -9.89
CA PRO A 342 -15.03 16.72 -9.66
C PRO A 342 -15.40 16.40 -8.19
N PRO A 343 -16.44 17.05 -7.65
CA PRO A 343 -16.83 16.85 -6.25
C PRO A 343 -17.39 15.46 -5.95
N ILE A 344 -17.79 14.70 -6.97
CA ILE A 344 -18.25 13.32 -6.85
C ILE A 344 -17.60 12.46 -7.92
N SER A 345 -16.97 11.39 -7.50
CA SER A 345 -16.41 10.37 -8.38
C SER A 345 -16.83 8.98 -7.92
N LEU A 346 -17.26 8.15 -8.87
CA LEU A 346 -17.57 6.75 -8.65
C LEU A 346 -16.48 5.92 -9.30
N TYR A 347 -15.93 4.98 -8.54
CA TYR A 347 -14.83 4.13 -8.98
C TYR A 347 -15.28 2.67 -9.06
N GLY A 348 -14.85 1.98 -10.12
CA GLY A 348 -14.98 0.54 -10.27
C GLY A 348 -13.60 -0.07 -10.52
N GLY A 349 -13.14 -0.94 -9.64
CA GLY A 349 -11.78 -1.49 -9.66
C GLY A 349 -11.74 -3.00 -9.85
N ALA A 350 -10.72 -3.48 -10.57
CA ALA A 350 -10.39 -4.89 -10.72
C ALA A 350 -9.44 -5.33 -9.61
N MET A 351 -9.90 -6.24 -8.74
CA MET A 351 -9.17 -6.65 -7.52
C MET A 351 -8.22 -7.83 -7.72
N ARG A 352 -8.20 -8.43 -8.91
CA ARG A 352 -7.28 -9.53 -9.27
C ARG A 352 -6.64 -9.24 -10.63
N ALA A 353 -5.82 -8.19 -10.66
CA ALA A 353 -5.12 -7.79 -11.87
C ALA A 353 -4.22 -8.91 -12.41
N LYS A 354 -4.26 -9.11 -13.73
CA LYS A 354 -3.40 -10.04 -14.49
C LYS A 354 -2.43 -9.31 -15.42
N SER A 355 -2.61 -8.01 -15.61
CA SER A 355 -1.64 -7.17 -16.30
C SER A 355 -0.42 -6.95 -15.42
N GLU A 356 0.75 -7.10 -16.00
CA GLU A 356 2.03 -6.96 -15.31
C GLU A 356 2.86 -5.82 -15.91
N GLY A 357 3.18 -4.87 -15.07
CA GLY A 357 4.06 -3.76 -15.40
C GLY A 357 5.51 -3.97 -14.96
N GLN A 358 6.25 -2.87 -14.89
CA GLN A 358 7.65 -2.89 -14.46
C GLN A 358 8.09 -1.58 -13.83
N VAL A 359 9.14 -1.67 -13.01
CA VAL A 359 9.90 -0.55 -12.46
C VAL A 359 11.37 -0.74 -12.85
N VAL A 360 11.93 0.20 -13.59
CA VAL A 360 13.31 0.14 -14.04
C VAL A 360 14.04 1.45 -13.77
N LEU A 361 15.36 1.38 -13.57
CA LEU A 361 16.15 2.58 -13.38
C LEU A 361 16.26 3.39 -14.69
N ARG A 362 16.28 4.71 -14.54
CA ARG A 362 16.63 5.65 -15.62
C ARG A 362 18.14 5.87 -15.71
N GLY A 363 18.86 5.65 -14.61
CA GLY A 363 20.31 5.81 -14.47
C GLY A 363 20.77 5.40 -13.06
N ALA A 364 22.07 5.44 -12.84
CA ALA A 364 22.69 5.09 -11.54
C ALA A 364 22.51 6.17 -10.47
N ASP A 365 22.14 7.40 -10.85
CA ASP A 365 21.92 8.51 -9.92
C ASP A 365 20.70 8.24 -9.05
N PRO A 366 20.85 8.21 -7.69
CA PRO A 366 19.75 7.95 -6.78
C PRO A 366 18.69 9.07 -6.74
N ASP A 367 18.99 10.27 -7.23
CA ASP A 367 18.07 11.39 -7.27
C ASP A 367 17.14 11.35 -8.51
N LEU A 368 17.42 10.43 -9.46
CA LEU A 368 16.54 10.17 -10.58
C LEU A 368 15.39 9.24 -10.18
N ALA A 369 14.16 9.68 -10.43
CA ALA A 369 12.98 8.83 -10.27
C ALA A 369 13.05 7.61 -11.21
N PRO A 370 12.62 6.42 -10.76
CA PRO A 370 12.53 5.26 -11.63
C PRO A 370 11.49 5.46 -12.75
N VAL A 371 11.63 4.71 -13.82
CA VAL A 371 10.60 4.57 -14.86
C VAL A 371 9.58 3.57 -14.36
N ILE A 372 8.31 4.00 -14.27
CA ILE A 372 7.19 3.18 -13.79
C ILE A 372 6.22 2.99 -14.96
N ASP A 373 5.99 1.74 -15.32
CA ASP A 373 5.13 1.35 -16.42
C ASP A 373 4.15 0.26 -15.96
N HIS A 374 2.91 0.63 -15.68
CA HIS A 374 1.90 -0.29 -15.13
C HIS A 374 1.29 -1.24 -16.16
N ARG A 375 1.25 -0.86 -17.43
CA ARG A 375 0.66 -1.65 -18.53
C ARG A 375 -0.77 -2.13 -18.26
N TYR A 376 -1.61 -1.27 -17.68
CA TYR A 376 -3.00 -1.62 -17.38
C TYR A 376 -3.74 -2.17 -18.61
N GLY A 377 -4.52 -3.23 -18.40
CA GLY A 377 -5.36 -3.86 -19.43
C GLY A 377 -4.60 -4.46 -20.60
N THR A 378 -3.34 -4.88 -20.39
CA THR A 378 -2.48 -5.49 -21.42
C THR A 378 -2.32 -7.00 -21.24
N ASP A 379 -2.97 -7.61 -20.28
CA ASP A 379 -2.95 -9.05 -20.07
C ASP A 379 -3.44 -9.78 -21.33
N PRO A 380 -2.78 -10.87 -21.77
CA PRO A 380 -3.07 -11.54 -23.05
C PRO A 380 -4.49 -12.09 -23.16
N GLY A 381 -5.12 -12.38 -22.03
CA GLY A 381 -6.50 -12.91 -21.97
C GLY A 381 -7.59 -11.84 -21.96
N GLY A 382 -7.23 -10.55 -21.90
CA GLY A 382 -8.18 -9.44 -21.76
C GLY A 382 -9.03 -9.51 -20.49
N HIS A 383 -8.51 -10.18 -19.45
CA HIS A 383 -9.20 -10.39 -18.17
C HIS A 383 -9.50 -9.04 -17.50
N ASP A 384 -8.48 -8.22 -17.32
CA ASP A 384 -8.61 -6.95 -16.58
C ASP A 384 -9.61 -6.01 -17.25
N ARG A 385 -9.56 -5.89 -18.59
CA ARG A 385 -10.53 -5.08 -19.33
C ARG A 385 -11.96 -5.60 -19.20
N ALA A 386 -12.15 -6.93 -19.18
CA ALA A 386 -13.48 -7.51 -19.01
C ALA A 386 -14.03 -7.23 -17.60
N VAL A 387 -13.22 -7.41 -16.55
CA VAL A 387 -13.60 -7.09 -15.16
C VAL A 387 -13.91 -5.60 -15.02
N LEU A 388 -13.09 -4.71 -15.57
CA LEU A 388 -13.34 -3.27 -15.56
C LEU A 388 -14.62 -2.88 -16.32
N ALA A 389 -14.92 -3.54 -17.44
CA ALA A 389 -16.16 -3.30 -18.18
C ALA A 389 -17.38 -3.69 -17.34
N GLU A 390 -17.37 -4.85 -16.68
CA GLU A 390 -18.45 -5.27 -15.79
C GLU A 390 -18.59 -4.36 -14.56
N SER A 391 -17.47 -3.87 -14.00
CA SER A 391 -17.52 -2.90 -12.90
C SER A 391 -18.13 -1.56 -13.35
N LEU A 392 -17.80 -1.11 -14.57
CA LEU A 392 -18.38 0.10 -15.16
C LEU A 392 -19.87 -0.06 -15.42
N ASP A 393 -20.31 -1.23 -15.90
CA ASP A 393 -21.75 -1.50 -16.13
C ASP A 393 -22.54 -1.54 -14.82
N LEU A 394 -21.96 -2.10 -13.74
CA LEU A 394 -22.52 -2.02 -12.40
C LEU A 394 -22.65 -0.58 -11.93
N LEU A 395 -21.61 0.25 -12.07
CA LEU A 395 -21.68 1.67 -11.72
C LEU A 395 -22.74 2.42 -12.53
N LYS A 396 -22.86 2.19 -13.85
CA LYS A 396 -23.90 2.79 -14.68
C LYS A 396 -25.29 2.41 -14.20
N THR A 397 -25.52 1.13 -13.91
CA THR A 397 -26.79 0.66 -13.33
C THR A 397 -27.10 1.38 -12.01
N MET A 398 -26.10 1.55 -11.14
CA MET A 398 -26.28 2.28 -9.89
C MET A 398 -26.62 3.76 -10.13
N THR A 399 -26.03 4.40 -11.16
CA THR A 399 -26.33 5.82 -11.48
C THR A 399 -27.75 6.05 -12.03
N GLU A 400 -28.44 5.01 -12.49
CA GLU A 400 -29.84 5.07 -12.92
C GLU A 400 -30.82 5.04 -11.74
N ASP A 401 -30.34 4.71 -10.53
CA ASP A 401 -31.17 4.74 -9.33
C ASP A 401 -31.65 6.15 -9.02
N ALA A 402 -32.92 6.29 -8.72
CA ALA A 402 -33.59 7.61 -8.58
C ALA A 402 -33.04 8.47 -7.45
N GLU A 403 -32.65 7.86 -6.32
CA GLU A 403 -32.09 8.58 -5.17
C GLU A 403 -30.64 9.01 -5.46
N LEU A 404 -29.83 8.13 -6.02
CA LEU A 404 -28.44 8.45 -6.39
C LEU A 404 -28.42 9.47 -7.54
N ALA A 405 -29.22 9.30 -8.59
CA ALA A 405 -29.33 10.23 -9.71
C ALA A 405 -29.80 11.63 -9.26
N ALA A 406 -30.60 11.69 -8.21
CA ALA A 406 -31.08 12.96 -7.66
C ALA A 406 -29.95 13.83 -7.09
N ILE A 407 -28.79 13.28 -6.74
CA ILE A 407 -27.67 13.99 -6.12
C ILE A 407 -26.44 14.12 -7.02
N LEU A 408 -26.23 13.23 -7.99
CA LEU A 408 -25.02 13.20 -8.84
C LEU A 408 -24.90 14.44 -9.74
N GLY A 409 -25.99 14.97 -10.24
CA GLY A 409 -25.96 16.08 -11.21
C GLY A 409 -25.53 15.62 -12.61
N THR A 410 -24.87 16.49 -13.37
CA THR A 410 -24.43 16.19 -14.74
C THR A 410 -23.06 15.47 -14.70
N PRO A 411 -22.84 14.47 -15.59
CA PRO A 411 -21.51 13.91 -15.78
C PRO A 411 -20.49 14.98 -16.18
N ALA A 412 -19.31 14.96 -15.55
CA ALA A 412 -18.24 15.90 -15.80
C ALA A 412 -17.38 15.52 -17.02
N ASN A 413 -17.26 14.21 -17.31
CA ASN A 413 -16.39 13.66 -18.35
C ASN A 413 -17.18 12.89 -19.41
N ARG A 414 -18.15 13.53 -20.05
CA ARG A 414 -19.07 12.87 -21.03
C ARG A 414 -18.36 12.29 -22.25
N ASP A 415 -17.26 12.91 -22.66
CA ASP A 415 -16.55 12.57 -23.90
C ASP A 415 -15.38 11.60 -23.68
N ARG A 416 -15.12 11.16 -22.46
CA ARG A 416 -14.07 10.18 -22.10
C ARG A 416 -14.68 8.79 -22.03
N ASP A 417 -14.00 7.82 -22.66
CA ASP A 417 -14.30 6.41 -22.44
C ASP A 417 -13.49 5.92 -21.24
N PRO A 418 -14.14 5.57 -20.11
CA PRO A 418 -13.45 5.14 -18.89
C PRO A 418 -12.56 3.89 -19.10
N LEU A 419 -12.85 3.06 -20.11
CA LEU A 419 -12.04 1.88 -20.42
C LEU A 419 -10.77 2.19 -21.20
N THR A 420 -10.62 3.40 -21.74
CA THR A 420 -9.38 3.89 -22.36
C THR A 420 -8.55 4.72 -21.39
N ASP A 421 -9.17 5.22 -20.33
CA ASP A 421 -8.57 6.10 -19.34
C ASP A 421 -8.52 5.41 -17.96
N ILE A 422 -7.83 4.27 -17.96
CA ILE A 422 -7.69 3.44 -16.76
C ILE A 422 -6.79 4.16 -15.74
N ALA A 423 -7.28 4.29 -14.52
CA ALA A 423 -6.57 4.91 -13.41
C ALA A 423 -5.95 3.87 -12.47
N SER A 424 -4.97 4.32 -11.67
CA SER A 424 -4.40 3.55 -10.58
C SER A 424 -5.31 3.62 -9.34
N TYR A 425 -5.50 2.50 -8.68
CA TYR A 425 -6.09 2.45 -7.33
C TYR A 425 -5.05 2.77 -6.24
N CYS A 426 -3.80 3.03 -6.65
CA CYS A 426 -2.66 3.32 -5.78
C CYS A 426 -2.21 2.17 -4.88
N HIS A 427 -2.31 0.94 -5.35
CA HIS A 427 -1.93 -0.29 -4.64
C HIS A 427 -0.77 -1.05 -5.30
N PRO A 428 0.37 -0.43 -5.65
CA PRO A 428 1.45 -1.13 -6.33
C PRO A 428 2.05 -2.24 -5.47
N ALA A 429 2.30 -3.41 -6.09
CA ALA A 429 2.80 -4.62 -5.45
C ALA A 429 3.67 -5.46 -6.41
N GLY A 430 4.32 -6.50 -5.92
CA GLY A 430 4.87 -7.60 -6.71
C GLY A 430 6.26 -7.41 -7.31
N THR A 431 6.86 -6.23 -7.28
CA THR A 431 8.10 -5.89 -7.98
C THR A 431 9.38 -6.53 -7.42
N CYS A 432 9.29 -7.24 -6.32
CA CYS A 432 10.34 -8.09 -5.72
C CYS A 432 9.69 -9.43 -5.30
N LYS A 433 8.91 -10.02 -6.20
CA LYS A 433 8.03 -11.17 -5.97
C LYS A 433 8.70 -12.28 -5.16
N MET A 434 8.01 -12.78 -4.11
CA MET A 434 8.46 -13.98 -3.41
C MET A 434 8.13 -15.26 -4.19
N GLY A 435 9.01 -16.24 -4.06
CA GLY A 435 8.86 -17.54 -4.68
C GLY A 435 10.08 -18.44 -4.42
N PRO A 436 10.00 -19.72 -4.77
CA PRO A 436 11.09 -20.67 -4.62
C PRO A 436 12.28 -20.31 -5.53
N GLY A 437 13.49 -20.70 -5.16
CA GLY A 437 14.71 -20.45 -5.96
C GLY A 437 14.72 -21.10 -7.35
N SER A 438 13.78 -21.99 -7.63
CA SER A 438 13.54 -22.55 -8.98
C SER A 438 12.73 -21.61 -9.90
N ASP A 439 12.05 -20.59 -9.35
CA ASP A 439 11.38 -19.55 -10.12
C ASP A 439 12.36 -18.42 -10.42
N VAL A 440 12.83 -18.35 -11.66
CA VAL A 440 13.80 -17.35 -12.12
C VAL A 440 13.29 -15.91 -12.02
N THR A 441 11.97 -15.73 -11.83
CA THR A 441 11.35 -14.41 -11.64
C THR A 441 11.13 -14.06 -10.16
N ALA A 442 11.40 -15.00 -9.24
CA ALA A 442 11.39 -14.72 -7.82
C ALA A 442 12.63 -13.92 -7.40
N VAL A 443 12.42 -12.95 -6.52
CA VAL A 443 13.48 -12.09 -5.96
C VAL A 443 13.84 -12.51 -4.54
N VAL A 444 12.83 -12.90 -3.76
CA VAL A 444 12.99 -13.33 -2.37
C VAL A 444 12.32 -14.69 -2.16
N ASP A 445 12.79 -15.40 -1.14
CA ASP A 445 12.12 -16.61 -0.66
C ASP A 445 10.93 -16.30 0.28
N ALA A 446 10.28 -17.35 0.78
CA ALA A 446 9.15 -17.22 1.71
C ALA A 446 9.49 -16.53 3.05
N THR A 447 10.76 -16.34 3.38
CA THR A 447 11.22 -15.59 4.56
C THR A 447 11.56 -14.14 4.26
N GLY A 448 11.40 -13.69 3.01
CA GLY A 448 11.79 -12.38 2.53
C GLY A 448 13.28 -12.23 2.26
N ALA A 449 14.09 -13.28 2.40
CA ALA A 449 15.52 -13.24 2.10
C ALA A 449 15.75 -13.17 0.58
N VAL A 450 16.61 -12.26 0.15
CA VAL A 450 16.96 -12.08 -1.26
C VAL A 450 17.80 -13.28 -1.76
N HIS A 451 17.34 -13.89 -2.86
CA HIS A 451 18.02 -15.04 -3.42
C HIS A 451 19.49 -14.76 -3.75
N GLY A 452 20.38 -15.61 -3.25
CA GLY A 452 21.84 -15.52 -3.49
C GLY A 452 22.57 -14.40 -2.75
N ILE A 453 21.89 -13.66 -1.86
CA ILE A 453 22.51 -12.57 -1.06
C ILE A 453 22.29 -12.84 0.43
N GLU A 454 23.39 -12.89 1.19
CA GLU A 454 23.32 -13.01 2.64
C GLU A 454 22.97 -11.69 3.31
N SER A 455 22.23 -11.76 4.43
CA SER A 455 21.89 -10.63 5.31
C SER A 455 21.06 -9.53 4.63
N LEU A 456 20.41 -9.81 3.49
CA LEU A 456 19.53 -8.88 2.77
C LEU A 456 18.10 -9.46 2.69
N TYR A 457 17.14 -8.65 3.07
CA TYR A 457 15.70 -8.98 3.04
C TYR A 457 14.92 -7.91 2.32
N VAL A 458 13.78 -8.27 1.74
CA VAL A 458 12.74 -7.32 1.32
C VAL A 458 11.47 -7.65 2.09
N ALA A 459 10.84 -6.63 2.65
CA ALA A 459 9.69 -6.81 3.53
C ALA A 459 8.66 -5.69 3.32
N ASP A 460 8.02 -5.63 2.16
CA ASP A 460 6.91 -4.72 1.86
C ASP A 460 6.01 -5.31 0.75
N ALA A 461 5.07 -4.53 0.22
CA ALA A 461 4.15 -4.99 -0.82
C ALA A 461 4.85 -5.50 -2.09
N SER A 462 6.12 -5.14 -2.30
CA SER A 462 6.88 -5.62 -3.48
C SER A 462 7.06 -7.14 -3.50
N ILE A 463 6.99 -7.81 -2.34
CA ILE A 463 7.17 -9.28 -2.30
C ILE A 463 5.90 -10.06 -2.61
N MET A 464 4.73 -9.43 -2.70
CA MET A 464 3.46 -10.10 -2.99
C MET A 464 3.56 -10.87 -4.32
N PRO A 465 3.31 -12.19 -4.37
CA PRO A 465 3.31 -12.95 -5.62
C PRO A 465 2.04 -12.71 -6.45
N SER A 466 0.96 -12.34 -5.80
CA SER A 466 -0.25 -11.78 -6.38
C SER A 466 -0.79 -10.72 -5.43
N ILE A 467 -1.48 -9.71 -5.97
CA ILE A 467 -2.05 -8.66 -5.13
C ILE A 467 -3.26 -9.19 -4.36
N THR A 468 -3.35 -8.86 -3.05
CA THR A 468 -4.53 -9.19 -2.24
C THR A 468 -5.74 -8.38 -2.69
N ARG A 469 -6.95 -8.94 -2.61
CA ARG A 469 -8.19 -8.21 -2.89
C ARG A 469 -8.39 -7.06 -1.90
N GLY A 470 -8.76 -5.88 -2.41
CA GLY A 470 -8.97 -4.69 -1.60
C GLY A 470 -7.70 -3.91 -1.24
N ASN A 471 -7.84 -2.97 -0.31
CA ASN A 471 -6.76 -2.04 0.04
C ASN A 471 -5.60 -2.76 0.74
N ILE A 472 -4.38 -2.57 0.26
CA ILE A 472 -3.22 -3.40 0.64
C ILE A 472 -2.48 -2.94 1.91
N ASN A 473 -2.96 -1.92 2.64
CA ASN A 473 -2.26 -1.36 3.80
C ASN A 473 -2.07 -2.40 4.92
N LEU A 474 -3.15 -3.08 5.33
CA LEU A 474 -3.09 -4.10 6.38
C LEU A 474 -2.26 -5.33 5.97
N PRO A 475 -2.49 -5.92 4.77
CA PRO A 475 -1.62 -6.98 4.26
C PRO A 475 -0.14 -6.59 4.22
N THR A 476 0.18 -5.34 3.84
CA THR A 476 1.56 -4.85 3.80
C THR A 476 2.18 -4.74 5.19
N ALA A 477 1.44 -4.26 6.19
CA ALA A 477 1.92 -4.22 7.57
C ALA A 477 2.10 -5.65 8.14
N MET A 478 1.19 -6.57 7.81
CA MET A 478 1.29 -7.99 8.17
C MET A 478 2.56 -8.62 7.56
N ILE A 479 2.90 -8.31 6.30
CA ILE A 479 4.15 -8.77 5.68
C ILE A 479 5.35 -8.36 6.54
N GLY A 480 5.41 -7.10 6.99
CA GLY A 480 6.49 -6.62 7.86
C GLY A 480 6.61 -7.42 9.16
N ALA A 481 5.49 -7.62 9.84
CA ALA A 481 5.43 -8.40 11.07
C ALA A 481 5.81 -9.88 10.84
N ARG A 482 5.35 -10.48 9.72
CA ARG A 482 5.65 -11.87 9.36
C ARG A 482 7.14 -12.09 9.09
N ILE A 483 7.78 -11.16 8.36
CA ILE A 483 9.22 -11.24 8.09
C ILE A 483 10.02 -11.02 9.39
N ALA A 484 9.61 -10.07 10.25
CA ALA A 484 10.24 -9.88 11.55
C ALA A 484 10.15 -11.15 12.42
N ALA A 485 8.99 -11.81 12.46
CA ALA A 485 8.82 -13.09 13.16
C ALA A 485 9.81 -14.14 12.63
N GLY A 486 9.98 -14.25 11.31
CA GLY A 486 10.95 -15.15 10.69
C GLY A 486 12.40 -14.84 11.08
N ILE A 487 12.80 -13.56 11.05
CA ILE A 487 14.13 -13.09 11.50
C ILE A 487 14.38 -13.48 12.97
N LEU A 488 13.38 -13.36 13.82
CA LEU A 488 13.45 -13.67 15.25
C LEU A 488 13.29 -15.17 15.55
N LYS A 489 12.95 -15.98 14.56
CA LYS A 489 12.59 -17.40 14.71
C LYS A 489 11.40 -17.60 15.64
N LEU A 490 10.45 -16.66 15.60
CA LEU A 490 9.18 -16.69 16.32
C LEU A 490 8.06 -17.14 15.37
N THR A 491 7.00 -17.66 15.96
CA THR A 491 5.75 -17.94 15.22
C THR A 491 4.88 -16.68 15.14
N PRO A 492 3.92 -16.59 14.21
CA PRO A 492 2.91 -15.54 14.19
C PRO A 492 2.18 -15.37 15.53
N ALA A 493 1.90 -16.45 16.25
CA ALA A 493 1.23 -16.44 17.55
C ALA A 493 2.10 -15.85 18.68
N ASP A 494 3.43 -15.90 18.57
CA ASP A 494 4.33 -15.27 19.54
C ASP A 494 4.32 -13.74 19.41
N ILE A 495 4.07 -13.21 18.22
CA ILE A 495 3.94 -11.76 17.95
C ILE A 495 2.53 -11.28 18.32
N ALA A 496 1.52 -12.06 17.99
CA ALA A 496 0.11 -11.78 18.20
C ALA A 496 -0.50 -12.76 19.19
N PRO A 497 -0.27 -12.59 20.49
CA PRO A 497 -0.80 -13.52 21.48
C PRO A 497 -2.32 -13.54 21.42
N ALA A 498 -2.89 -14.74 21.37
CA ALA A 498 -4.31 -14.96 21.37
C ALA A 498 -4.96 -14.34 22.61
N GLY A 499 -5.81 -13.32 22.41
CA GLY A 499 -6.73 -12.86 23.46
C GLY A 499 -6.56 -11.43 23.91
N ARG A 500 -7.04 -10.50 23.13
CA ARG A 500 -7.94 -9.44 23.62
C ARG A 500 -9.03 -9.30 22.55
N ARG A 501 -9.99 -10.25 22.57
CA ARG A 501 -11.27 -10.06 21.86
C ARG A 501 -12.16 -9.13 22.66
#